data_362daa3cd989431800cf7d5d3469028f
#
_entry.id   362daa3cd989431800cf7d5d3469028f
#
_cell.length_a   1.000
_cell.length_b   1.000
_cell.length_c   1.000
_cell.angle_alpha   90.00
_cell.angle_beta   90.00
_cell.angle_gamma   90.00
#
_symmetry.space_group_name_H-M   'P 1'
#
loop_
_entity.id
_entity.type
_entity.pdbx_description
1 polymer ?
#
loop_
_entity_poly.entity_id
_entity_poly.type
_entity_poly.pdbx_seq_one_letter_code
_entity_poly.pdbx_strand_id
1 'polypeptide(L)'
;MSTAFGRSLPDARRGNASSGTRAANSRALDEALGRSKQRVALPSETLALIVGGAVAAILFAIGALNALAILNTPLAAGEPSGLNPLLDFMVLGIVALIGPYGIIASAHLRRISKIEDRLPDFLRDVAEAGRFGMTLPDAIVVASRGRYGLLTDEIKKMASQLEWGVPVATALTLFEERVPTPLVRRVVSIVTRANEAGGNVADVLTMVAHDTQTYQQSQKARQISMLTYVTVIYISFFVFLVTIYIMAAVFLPQMVLAGKGISSSTTLSSAGGSSAVNLQFSVVPQLFLAFMVAVIVHALGDGVMAGVLQSGKLAEGFQHAVIMLIAGWMIMRFVVPSLNS
;
A
#
# COMPACT_ATOMS: atom_id res chain seq x y z
N MET A 1 -43.49 -63.02 60.48
CA MET A 1 -44.54 -62.13 59.99
C MET A 1 -43.84 -61.03 59.22
N SER A 2 -43.76 -61.23 57.92
CA SER A 2 -44.61 -60.65 56.89
C SER A 2 -44.39 -59.09 56.82
N THR A 3 -44.06 -58.45 55.78
CA THR A 3 -44.45 -58.54 54.41
C THR A 3 -43.52 -57.70 53.53
N ALA A 4 -43.25 -58.15 52.30
CA ALA A 4 -42.58 -57.45 51.23
C ALA A 4 -43.44 -56.28 50.71
N PHE A 5 -42.74 -55.23 50.25
CA PHE A 5 -43.32 -54.26 49.29
C PHE A 5 -42.28 -53.94 48.23
N GLY A 6 -42.38 -54.58 47.07
CA GLY A 6 -41.64 -54.28 45.89
C GLY A 6 -42.19 -52.99 45.23
N ARG A 7 -41.31 -52.07 44.86
CA ARG A 7 -41.63 -50.98 43.92
C ARG A 7 -40.71 -51.11 42.75
N SER A 8 -41.29 -51.51 41.63
CA SER A 8 -40.74 -51.44 40.30
C SER A 8 -40.48 -49.98 39.89
N LEU A 9 -39.28 -49.69 39.50
CA LEU A 9 -38.87 -48.43 38.87
C LEU A 9 -39.24 -48.51 37.37
N PRO A 10 -39.73 -47.40 36.76
CA PRO A 10 -39.87 -47.34 35.32
C PRO A 10 -38.58 -46.79 34.72
N ASP A 11 -37.79 -47.66 34.24
CA ASP A 11 -36.62 -47.39 33.42
C ASP A 11 -37.07 -47.42 31.96
N ALA A 12 -37.21 -46.30 31.26
CA ALA A 12 -37.25 -46.25 29.79
C ALA A 12 -37.52 -44.83 29.19
N ARG A 13 -37.14 -43.70 29.82
CA ARG A 13 -37.32 -42.38 29.16
C ARG A 13 -36.09 -41.44 29.17
N ARG A 14 -34.95 -41.90 29.65
CA ARG A 14 -33.70 -41.09 29.67
C ARG A 14 -32.80 -41.23 28.44
N GLY A 15 -33.04 -42.20 27.55
CA GLY A 15 -32.18 -42.50 26.38
C GLY A 15 -32.38 -41.56 25.18
N ASN A 16 -33.53 -40.91 25.04
CA ASN A 16 -33.86 -40.20 23.81
C ASN A 16 -33.63 -38.66 23.85
N ALA A 17 -33.43 -38.08 25.03
CA ALA A 17 -33.18 -36.65 25.16
C ALA A 17 -31.67 -36.31 24.96
N SER A 18 -30.77 -37.26 25.22
CA SER A 18 -29.32 -37.06 25.06
C SER A 18 -28.82 -37.23 23.62
N SER A 19 -29.53 -37.98 22.78
CA SER A 19 -29.18 -38.14 21.35
C SER A 19 -29.59 -36.93 20.51
N GLY A 20 -30.72 -36.30 20.82
CA GLY A 20 -31.17 -35.09 20.12
C GLY A 20 -30.28 -33.86 20.39
N THR A 21 -29.84 -33.70 21.66
CA THR A 21 -28.95 -32.59 22.05
C THR A 21 -27.53 -32.75 21.47
N ARG A 22 -27.03 -33.99 21.39
CA ARG A 22 -25.74 -34.26 20.71
C ARG A 22 -25.80 -34.02 19.22
N ALA A 23 -26.88 -34.40 18.54
CA ALA A 23 -27.08 -34.15 17.11
C ALA A 23 -27.30 -32.68 16.79
N ALA A 24 -27.94 -31.91 17.67
CA ALA A 24 -28.09 -30.45 17.54
C ALA A 24 -26.74 -29.74 17.76
N ASN A 25 -25.95 -30.13 18.76
CA ASN A 25 -24.62 -29.58 19.00
C ASN A 25 -23.62 -29.93 17.89
N SER A 26 -23.66 -31.16 17.31
CA SER A 26 -22.78 -31.51 16.19
C SER A 26 -23.14 -30.67 14.93
N ARG A 27 -24.43 -30.45 14.63
CA ARG A 27 -24.84 -29.57 13.53
C ARG A 27 -24.45 -28.12 13.76
N ALA A 28 -24.60 -27.61 14.97
CA ALA A 28 -24.14 -26.27 15.32
C ALA A 28 -22.61 -26.12 15.26
N LEU A 29 -21.87 -27.19 15.61
CA LEU A 29 -20.42 -27.23 15.46
C LEU A 29 -20.00 -27.32 13.99
N ASP A 30 -20.68 -28.12 13.18
CA ASP A 30 -20.45 -28.24 11.74
C ASP A 30 -20.85 -26.97 10.99
N GLU A 31 -21.90 -26.26 11.43
CA GLU A 31 -22.23 -24.92 10.92
C GLU A 31 -21.20 -23.87 11.35
N ALA A 32 -20.72 -23.91 12.58
CA ALA A 32 -19.65 -23.04 13.08
C ALA A 32 -18.31 -23.33 12.36
N LEU A 33 -17.97 -24.59 12.14
CA LEU A 33 -16.80 -25.03 11.38
C LEU A 33 -16.96 -24.79 9.87
N GLY A 34 -18.17 -24.87 9.33
CA GLY A 34 -18.51 -24.51 7.95
C GLY A 34 -18.42 -23.00 7.72
N ARG A 35 -18.75 -22.19 8.72
CA ARG A 35 -18.52 -20.73 8.68
C ARG A 35 -17.06 -20.36 8.83
N SER A 36 -16.22 -21.17 9.50
CA SER A 36 -14.76 -20.98 9.56
C SER A 36 -14.06 -21.35 8.25
N LYS A 37 -14.68 -22.12 7.37
CA LYS A 37 -14.34 -22.25 5.94
C LYS A 37 -14.87 -21.07 5.10
N GLN A 38 -15.20 -19.94 5.72
CA GLN A 38 -15.35 -18.70 5.01
C GLN A 38 -14.04 -18.44 4.27
N ARG A 39 -14.13 -18.61 2.96
CA ARG A 39 -13.14 -18.27 1.94
C ARG A 39 -12.02 -17.45 2.56
N VAL A 40 -10.82 -18.00 2.56
CA VAL A 40 -9.58 -17.23 2.68
C VAL A 40 -9.63 -16.28 1.49
N ALA A 41 -10.38 -15.17 1.64
CA ALA A 41 -10.31 -14.06 0.73
C ALA A 41 -8.87 -13.59 0.88
N LEU A 42 -8.05 -13.90 -0.12
CA LEU A 42 -6.69 -13.41 -0.20
C LEU A 42 -6.73 -11.92 0.15
N PRO A 43 -5.91 -11.44 1.08
CA PRO A 43 -5.89 -10.03 1.40
C PRO A 43 -5.74 -9.26 0.09
N SER A 44 -6.45 -8.15 -0.04
CA SER A 44 -6.48 -7.34 -1.28
C SER A 44 -5.08 -7.04 -1.84
N GLU A 45 -4.10 -6.96 -0.96
CA GLU A 45 -2.69 -6.77 -1.28
C GLU A 45 -2.08 -7.96 -2.02
N THR A 46 -2.35 -9.20 -1.58
CA THR A 46 -1.86 -10.40 -2.26
C THR A 46 -2.55 -10.63 -3.60
N LEU A 47 -3.84 -10.32 -3.70
CA LEU A 47 -4.57 -10.39 -4.96
C LEU A 47 -4.02 -9.36 -5.96
N ALA A 48 -3.70 -8.15 -5.51
CA ALA A 48 -3.06 -7.13 -6.34
C ALA A 48 -1.68 -7.55 -6.83
N LEU A 49 -0.86 -8.17 -5.98
CA LEU A 49 0.44 -8.71 -6.36
C LEU A 49 0.32 -9.84 -7.37
N ILE A 50 -0.65 -10.75 -7.21
CA ILE A 50 -0.87 -11.86 -8.14
C ILE A 50 -1.32 -11.32 -9.51
N VAL A 51 -2.31 -10.42 -9.54
CA VAL A 51 -2.81 -9.84 -10.79
C VAL A 51 -1.73 -8.96 -11.46
N GLY A 52 -1.08 -8.08 -10.69
CA GLY A 52 0.02 -7.25 -11.19
C GLY A 52 1.19 -8.09 -11.69
N GLY A 53 1.55 -9.14 -10.95
CA GLY A 53 2.59 -10.09 -11.35
C GLY A 53 2.26 -10.86 -12.62
N ALA A 54 1.02 -11.32 -12.79
CA ALA A 54 0.57 -11.98 -14.01
C ALA A 54 0.62 -11.04 -15.24
N VAL A 55 0.13 -9.80 -15.08
CA VAL A 55 0.19 -8.78 -16.14
C VAL A 55 1.65 -8.44 -16.47
N ALA A 56 2.49 -8.24 -15.47
CA ALA A 56 3.92 -7.99 -15.67
C ALA A 56 4.60 -9.12 -16.43
N ALA A 57 4.35 -10.38 -16.03
CA ALA A 57 4.91 -11.56 -16.68
C ALA A 57 4.49 -11.64 -18.18
N ILE A 58 3.23 -11.32 -18.49
CA ILE A 58 2.73 -11.26 -19.87
C ILE A 58 3.44 -10.16 -20.63
N LEU A 59 3.59 -8.96 -20.08
CA LEU A 59 4.28 -7.85 -20.73
C LEU A 59 5.77 -8.15 -20.95
N PHE A 60 6.46 -8.77 -19.98
CA PHE A 60 7.84 -9.22 -20.14
C PHE A 60 7.97 -10.29 -21.23
N ALA A 61 7.03 -11.25 -21.29
CA ALA A 61 7.01 -12.28 -22.33
C ALA A 61 6.81 -11.67 -23.74
N ILE A 62 5.88 -10.73 -23.88
CA ILE A 62 5.65 -9.99 -25.12
C ILE A 62 6.91 -9.20 -25.50
N GLY A 63 7.55 -8.51 -24.56
CA GLY A 63 8.80 -7.79 -24.80
C GLY A 63 9.93 -8.69 -25.28
N ALA A 64 10.10 -9.85 -24.63
CA ALA A 64 11.10 -10.84 -25.02
C ALA A 64 10.81 -11.45 -26.41
N LEU A 65 9.55 -11.76 -26.73
CA LEU A 65 9.15 -12.27 -28.05
C LEU A 65 9.36 -11.23 -29.15
N ASN A 66 9.12 -9.94 -28.88
CA ASN A 66 9.46 -8.86 -29.80
C ASN A 66 10.96 -8.70 -29.99
N ALA A 67 11.75 -8.80 -28.93
CA ALA A 67 13.20 -8.73 -29.02
C ALA A 67 13.80 -9.88 -29.84
N LEU A 68 13.15 -11.06 -29.81
CA LEU A 68 13.50 -12.22 -30.67
C LEU A 68 12.95 -12.09 -32.10
N ALA A 69 12.35 -10.95 -32.49
CA ALA A 69 11.72 -10.69 -33.79
C ALA A 69 10.63 -11.70 -34.19
N ILE A 70 10.03 -12.40 -33.22
CA ILE A 70 8.97 -13.40 -33.46
C ILE A 70 7.60 -12.73 -33.56
N LEU A 71 7.38 -11.60 -32.87
CA LEU A 71 6.14 -10.81 -32.92
C LEU A 71 6.43 -9.37 -33.36
N ASN A 72 5.80 -8.93 -34.45
CA ASN A 72 5.78 -7.52 -34.83
C ASN A 72 4.56 -6.84 -34.23
N THR A 73 4.73 -6.22 -33.04
CA THR A 73 3.65 -5.41 -32.48
C THR A 73 3.69 -3.97 -33.05
N PRO A 74 2.55 -3.24 -33.05
CA PRO A 74 2.52 -1.84 -33.53
C PRO A 74 3.45 -0.91 -32.73
N LEU A 75 3.82 -1.28 -31.50
CA LEU A 75 4.80 -0.58 -30.65
C LEU A 75 6.25 -0.75 -31.19
N ALA A 76 6.53 -1.81 -31.96
CA ALA A 76 7.83 -2.07 -32.57
C ALA A 76 7.90 -1.57 -34.01
N ALA A 77 6.74 -1.44 -34.70
CA ALA A 77 6.65 -1.01 -36.07
C ALA A 77 6.73 0.53 -36.18
N GLY A 78 7.84 1.04 -36.66
CA GLY A 78 8.04 2.49 -36.84
C GLY A 78 9.01 3.14 -35.87
N GLU A 79 9.80 2.35 -35.14
CA GLU A 79 10.81 2.85 -34.21
C GLU A 79 11.96 3.54 -34.96
N PRO A 80 12.32 4.78 -34.56
CA PRO A 80 13.62 5.33 -34.88
C PRO A 80 14.68 4.41 -34.29
N SER A 81 15.67 4.06 -35.08
CA SER A 81 16.78 3.16 -34.72
C SER A 81 17.44 3.61 -33.41
N GLY A 82 17.06 2.99 -32.28
CA GLY A 82 17.62 3.32 -30.97
C GLY A 82 16.77 2.96 -29.76
N LEU A 83 15.45 2.85 -29.89
CA LEU A 83 14.55 2.45 -28.80
C LEU A 83 14.29 0.95 -28.88
N ASN A 84 14.71 0.21 -27.87
CA ASN A 84 14.46 -1.22 -27.80
C ASN A 84 13.06 -1.48 -27.26
N PRO A 85 12.14 -2.12 -28.04
CA PRO A 85 10.79 -2.43 -27.56
C PRO A 85 10.78 -3.28 -26.29
N LEU A 86 11.85 -4.05 -26.05
CA LEU A 86 12.04 -4.79 -24.80
C LEU A 86 12.03 -3.87 -23.58
N LEU A 87 12.67 -2.69 -23.66
CA LEU A 87 12.71 -1.73 -22.54
C LEU A 87 11.34 -1.11 -22.27
N ASP A 88 10.55 -0.82 -23.32
CA ASP A 88 9.19 -0.30 -23.14
C ASP A 88 8.29 -1.31 -22.40
N PHE A 89 8.32 -2.57 -22.83
CA PHE A 89 7.59 -3.63 -22.15
C PHE A 89 8.14 -3.90 -20.75
N MET A 90 9.44 -3.73 -20.52
CA MET A 90 10.05 -3.83 -19.20
C MET A 90 9.53 -2.74 -18.26
N VAL A 91 9.49 -1.48 -18.71
CA VAL A 91 8.95 -0.36 -17.92
C VAL A 91 7.47 -0.59 -17.60
N LEU A 92 6.65 -0.94 -18.61
CA LEU A 92 5.24 -1.24 -18.41
C LEU A 92 5.03 -2.45 -17.46
N GLY A 93 5.88 -3.46 -17.56
CA GLY A 93 5.87 -4.61 -16.66
C GLY A 93 6.17 -4.21 -15.21
N ILE A 94 7.17 -3.36 -14.98
CA ILE A 94 7.49 -2.83 -13.65
C ILE A 94 6.32 -2.00 -13.10
N VAL A 95 5.71 -1.14 -13.91
CA VAL A 95 4.54 -0.35 -13.55
C VAL A 95 3.35 -1.25 -13.18
N ALA A 96 3.10 -2.28 -13.99
CA ALA A 96 2.01 -3.24 -13.75
C ALA A 96 2.23 -4.07 -12.47
N LEU A 97 3.48 -4.36 -12.11
CA LEU A 97 3.82 -5.09 -10.88
C LEU A 97 3.67 -4.22 -9.64
N ILE A 98 4.24 -3.02 -9.66
CA ILE A 98 4.36 -2.15 -8.49
C ILE A 98 3.12 -1.27 -8.31
N GLY A 99 2.46 -0.86 -9.42
CA GLY A 99 1.34 0.09 -9.40
C GLY A 99 0.15 -0.37 -8.56
N PRO A 100 -0.45 -1.53 -8.82
CA PRO A 100 -1.60 -2.00 -8.06
C PRO A 100 -1.29 -2.19 -6.57
N TYR A 101 -0.11 -2.71 -6.25
CA TYR A 101 0.34 -2.87 -4.87
C TYR A 101 0.47 -1.51 -4.16
N GLY A 102 1.14 -0.54 -4.78
CA GLY A 102 1.32 0.80 -4.21
C GLY A 102 -0.01 1.52 -3.96
N ILE A 103 -0.98 1.40 -4.88
CA ILE A 103 -2.31 2.01 -4.74
C ILE A 103 -3.09 1.38 -3.59
N ILE A 104 -3.14 0.05 -3.50
CA ILE A 104 -3.92 -0.65 -2.47
C ILE A 104 -3.29 -0.46 -1.09
N ALA A 105 -1.96 -0.58 -0.98
CA ALA A 105 -1.24 -0.36 0.26
C ALA A 105 -1.42 1.08 0.78
N SER A 106 -1.33 2.09 -0.11
CA SER A 106 -1.55 3.49 0.27
C SER A 106 -3.00 3.76 0.68
N ALA A 107 -3.99 3.14 0.02
CA ALA A 107 -5.40 3.25 0.39
C ALA A 107 -5.68 2.66 1.77
N HIS A 108 -5.06 1.52 2.09
CA HIS A 108 -5.16 0.89 3.41
C HIS A 108 -4.58 1.79 4.50
N LEU A 109 -3.39 2.36 4.29
CA LEU A 109 -2.75 3.28 5.22
C LEU A 109 -3.58 4.56 5.46
N ARG A 110 -4.16 5.12 4.40
CA ARG A 110 -5.07 6.27 4.50
C ARG A 110 -6.34 5.93 5.30
N ARG A 111 -6.85 4.71 5.19
CA ARG A 111 -7.98 4.25 5.99
C ARG A 111 -7.64 4.17 7.47
N ILE A 112 -6.47 3.60 7.82
CA ILE A 112 -5.97 3.55 9.20
C ILE A 112 -5.84 4.97 9.77
N SER A 113 -5.21 5.88 9.05
CA SER A 113 -5.05 7.28 9.47
C SER A 113 -6.39 7.96 9.76
N LYS A 114 -7.40 7.77 8.88
CA LYS A 114 -8.76 8.33 9.08
C LYS A 114 -9.46 7.76 10.32
N ILE A 115 -9.19 6.52 10.67
CA ILE A 115 -9.71 5.89 11.89
C ILE A 115 -9.02 6.50 13.10
N GLU A 116 -7.70 6.53 13.10
CA GLU A 116 -6.89 7.05 14.21
C GLU A 116 -7.14 8.54 14.45
N ASP A 117 -7.38 9.33 13.40
CA ASP A 117 -7.66 10.77 13.50
C ASP A 117 -8.90 11.11 14.36
N ARG A 118 -9.86 10.22 14.46
CA ARG A 118 -11.11 10.41 15.21
C ARG A 118 -11.12 9.77 16.60
N LEU A 119 -10.11 8.97 16.91
CA LEU A 119 -10.00 8.29 18.20
C LEU A 119 -9.90 9.27 19.39
N PRO A 120 -9.12 10.37 19.34
CA PRO A 120 -9.06 11.32 20.45
C PRO A 120 -10.39 12.00 20.75
N ASP A 121 -11.19 12.31 19.71
CA ASP A 121 -12.51 12.93 19.87
C ASP A 121 -13.42 11.98 20.68
N PHE A 122 -13.46 10.69 20.30
CA PHE A 122 -14.23 9.67 21.03
C PHE A 122 -13.76 9.53 22.49
N LEU A 123 -12.45 9.45 22.72
CA LEU A 123 -11.90 9.30 24.08
C LEU A 123 -12.24 10.50 24.97
N ARG A 124 -12.23 11.70 24.40
CA ARG A 124 -12.60 12.91 25.12
C ARG A 124 -14.06 12.91 25.50
N ASP A 125 -14.97 12.55 24.59
CA ASP A 125 -16.40 12.48 24.87
C ASP A 125 -16.70 11.45 25.98
N VAL A 126 -16.01 10.29 25.95
CA VAL A 126 -16.13 9.29 27.04
C VAL A 126 -15.58 9.84 28.35
N ALA A 127 -14.43 10.56 28.34
CA ALA A 127 -13.85 11.16 29.52
C ALA A 127 -14.77 12.22 30.12
N GLU A 128 -15.39 13.06 29.30
CA GLU A 128 -16.35 14.08 29.74
C GLU A 128 -17.57 13.44 30.41
N ALA A 129 -18.16 12.39 29.79
CA ALA A 129 -19.24 11.62 30.39
C ALA A 129 -18.84 11.01 31.75
N GLY A 130 -17.63 10.44 31.86
CA GLY A 130 -17.08 9.92 33.08
C GLY A 130 -16.90 10.99 34.19
N ARG A 131 -16.53 12.22 33.81
CA ARG A 131 -16.45 13.36 34.76
C ARG A 131 -17.80 13.77 35.32
N PHE A 132 -18.88 13.54 34.60
CA PHE A 132 -20.25 13.71 35.13
C PHE A 132 -20.71 12.56 36.03
N GLY A 133 -19.81 11.67 36.44
CA GLY A 133 -20.06 10.57 37.37
C GLY A 133 -20.64 9.31 36.72
N MET A 134 -20.65 9.23 35.40
CA MET A 134 -21.06 8.01 34.68
C MET A 134 -20.02 6.91 34.82
N THR A 135 -20.48 5.65 34.86
CA THR A 135 -19.57 4.50 34.78
C THR A 135 -18.96 4.43 33.38
N LEU A 136 -17.81 3.75 33.22
CA LEU A 136 -17.15 3.61 31.91
C LEU A 136 -18.10 2.99 30.84
N PRO A 137 -18.87 1.91 31.14
CA PRO A 137 -19.87 1.40 30.18
C PRO A 137 -20.87 2.46 29.74
N ASP A 138 -21.49 3.19 30.70
CA ASP A 138 -22.49 4.21 30.41
C ASP A 138 -21.91 5.36 29.60
N ALA A 139 -20.70 5.79 29.93
CA ALA A 139 -19.98 6.84 29.23
C ALA A 139 -19.72 6.46 27.75
N ILE A 140 -19.33 5.21 27.49
CA ILE A 140 -19.16 4.70 26.12
C ILE A 140 -20.49 4.66 25.36
N VAL A 141 -21.58 4.21 25.99
CA VAL A 141 -22.91 4.18 25.40
C VAL A 141 -23.39 5.60 25.04
N VAL A 142 -23.19 6.56 25.93
CA VAL A 142 -23.54 7.97 25.65
C VAL A 142 -22.70 8.53 24.53
N ALA A 143 -21.39 8.34 24.57
CA ALA A 143 -20.47 8.79 23.52
C ALA A 143 -20.76 8.14 22.15
N SER A 144 -21.32 6.92 22.11
CA SER A 144 -21.66 6.22 20.86
C SER A 144 -22.65 6.95 19.96
N ARG A 145 -23.37 7.94 20.49
CA ARG A 145 -24.28 8.80 19.73
C ARG A 145 -23.54 9.86 18.90
N GLY A 146 -22.27 10.06 19.15
CA GLY A 146 -21.39 10.97 18.42
C GLY A 146 -21.08 10.49 17.00
N ARG A 147 -20.43 11.36 16.21
CA ARG A 147 -20.01 11.08 14.84
C ARG A 147 -18.48 11.05 14.75
N TYR A 148 -17.92 9.87 14.64
CA TYR A 148 -16.47 9.61 14.61
C TYR A 148 -16.01 9.04 13.25
N GLY A 149 -16.66 9.41 12.15
CA GLY A 149 -16.30 8.94 10.81
C GLY A 149 -16.36 7.41 10.71
N LEU A 150 -15.25 6.79 10.29
CA LEU A 150 -15.17 5.34 10.12
C LEU A 150 -15.24 4.55 11.44
N LEU A 151 -14.99 5.19 12.59
CA LEU A 151 -15.12 4.56 13.90
C LEU A 151 -16.56 4.46 14.39
N THR A 152 -17.48 5.25 13.86
CA THR A 152 -18.85 5.35 14.37
C THR A 152 -19.55 4.00 14.47
N ASP A 153 -19.47 3.18 13.43
CA ASP A 153 -20.15 1.88 13.41
C ASP A 153 -19.53 0.88 14.40
N GLU A 154 -18.22 0.92 14.56
CA GLU A 154 -17.51 0.03 15.50
C GLU A 154 -17.74 0.45 16.95
N ILE A 155 -17.85 1.76 17.22
CA ILE A 155 -18.20 2.29 18.53
C ILE A 155 -19.65 1.92 18.89
N LYS A 156 -20.59 2.03 17.94
CA LYS A 156 -21.99 1.58 18.15
C LYS A 156 -22.09 0.10 18.46
N LYS A 157 -21.31 -0.75 17.76
CA LYS A 157 -21.26 -2.19 18.06
C LYS A 157 -20.75 -2.44 19.49
N MET A 158 -19.71 -1.71 19.90
CA MET A 158 -19.19 -1.81 21.26
C MET A 158 -20.21 -1.35 22.29
N ALA A 159 -20.90 -0.22 22.04
CA ALA A 159 -21.97 0.26 22.92
C ALA A 159 -23.10 -0.75 23.07
N SER A 160 -23.57 -1.35 21.96
CA SER A 160 -24.59 -2.40 22.00
C SER A 160 -24.14 -3.61 22.82
N GLN A 161 -22.87 -4.02 22.72
CA GLN A 161 -22.33 -5.11 23.56
C GLN A 161 -22.38 -4.76 25.04
N LEU A 162 -22.05 -3.52 25.41
CA LEU A 162 -22.14 -3.04 26.79
C LEU A 162 -23.58 -2.98 27.31
N GLU A 163 -24.53 -2.53 26.48
CA GLU A 163 -25.98 -2.55 26.79
C GLU A 163 -26.52 -3.97 27.04
N TRP A 164 -25.95 -4.97 26.35
CA TRP A 164 -26.27 -6.39 26.56
C TRP A 164 -25.54 -7.00 27.78
N GLY A 165 -24.80 -6.19 28.55
CA GLY A 165 -24.12 -6.64 29.75
C GLY A 165 -22.76 -7.32 29.54
N VAL A 166 -22.16 -7.17 28.36
CA VAL A 166 -20.81 -7.67 28.13
C VAL A 166 -19.80 -6.88 28.98
N PRO A 167 -18.88 -7.53 29.70
CA PRO A 167 -17.86 -6.85 30.47
C PRO A 167 -17.05 -5.85 29.63
N VAL A 168 -16.70 -4.69 30.18
CA VAL A 168 -16.00 -3.61 29.50
C VAL A 168 -14.67 -4.09 28.89
N ALA A 169 -13.90 -4.87 29.63
CA ALA A 169 -12.63 -5.41 29.14
C ALA A 169 -12.82 -6.27 27.87
N THR A 170 -13.87 -7.11 27.85
CA THR A 170 -14.20 -7.94 26.68
C THR A 170 -14.68 -7.08 25.52
N ALA A 171 -15.55 -6.10 25.76
CA ALA A 171 -16.04 -5.20 24.70
C ALA A 171 -14.91 -4.38 24.06
N LEU A 172 -13.95 -3.90 24.87
CA LEU A 172 -12.75 -3.19 24.40
C LEU A 172 -11.82 -4.10 23.61
N THR A 173 -11.61 -5.35 24.03
CA THR A 173 -10.81 -6.34 23.27
C THR A 173 -11.45 -6.64 21.92
N LEU A 174 -12.77 -6.87 21.89
CA LEU A 174 -13.50 -7.08 20.62
C LEU A 174 -13.46 -5.85 19.70
N PHE A 175 -13.43 -4.65 20.27
CA PHE A 175 -13.24 -3.42 19.50
C PHE A 175 -11.83 -3.37 18.90
N GLU A 176 -10.78 -3.70 19.67
CA GLU A 176 -9.39 -3.78 19.19
C GLU A 176 -9.24 -4.79 18.05
N GLU A 177 -9.86 -5.96 18.15
CA GLU A 177 -9.83 -6.99 17.09
C GLU A 177 -10.48 -6.50 15.79
N ARG A 178 -11.55 -5.72 15.87
CA ARG A 178 -12.24 -5.17 14.70
C ARG A 178 -11.52 -3.96 14.10
N VAL A 179 -10.78 -3.22 14.92
CA VAL A 179 -10.02 -2.03 14.52
C VAL A 179 -8.53 -2.22 14.86
N PRO A 180 -7.80 -3.11 14.17
CA PRO A 180 -6.45 -3.50 14.53
C PRO A 180 -5.40 -2.45 14.14
N THR A 181 -5.48 -1.25 14.74
CA THR A 181 -4.46 -0.22 14.55
C THR A 181 -3.53 -0.13 15.76
N PRO A 182 -2.25 0.27 15.57
CA PRO A 182 -1.31 0.38 16.69
C PRO A 182 -1.79 1.32 17.80
N LEU A 183 -2.45 2.42 17.41
CA LEU A 183 -2.96 3.41 18.35
C LEU A 183 -4.14 2.89 19.17
N VAL A 184 -5.11 2.22 18.51
CA VAL A 184 -6.25 1.60 19.20
C VAL A 184 -5.77 0.56 20.20
N ARG A 185 -4.84 -0.30 19.81
CA ARG A 185 -4.25 -1.31 20.71
C ARG A 185 -3.64 -0.68 21.96
N ARG A 186 -2.84 0.37 21.79
CA ARG A 186 -2.24 1.12 22.90
C ARG A 186 -3.30 1.70 23.82
N VAL A 187 -4.31 2.36 23.26
CA VAL A 187 -5.41 2.99 24.01
C VAL A 187 -6.22 1.94 24.78
N VAL A 188 -6.66 0.86 24.12
CA VAL A 188 -7.43 -0.22 24.76
C VAL A 188 -6.65 -0.82 25.93
N SER A 189 -5.35 -1.12 25.75
CA SER A 189 -4.50 -1.65 26.82
C SER A 189 -4.44 -0.72 28.04
N ILE A 190 -4.32 0.60 27.83
CA ILE A 190 -4.25 1.57 28.93
C ILE A 190 -5.60 1.67 29.64
N VAL A 191 -6.71 1.79 28.88
CA VAL A 191 -8.07 1.94 29.43
C VAL A 191 -8.51 0.69 30.20
N THR A 192 -8.21 -0.51 29.66
CA THR A 192 -8.52 -1.77 30.34
C THR A 192 -7.79 -1.86 31.69
N ARG A 193 -6.49 -1.57 31.72
CA ARG A 193 -5.70 -1.57 32.96
C ARG A 193 -6.20 -0.54 33.97
N ALA A 194 -6.58 0.66 33.51
CA ALA A 194 -7.14 1.68 34.39
C ALA A 194 -8.48 1.25 35.00
N ASN A 195 -9.33 0.61 34.20
CA ASN A 195 -10.61 0.07 34.65
C ASN A 195 -10.42 -1.08 35.66
N GLU A 196 -9.47 -1.98 35.43
CA GLU A 196 -9.15 -3.09 36.34
C GLU A 196 -8.55 -2.59 37.69
N ALA A 197 -7.76 -1.53 37.64
CA ALA A 197 -7.19 -0.91 38.84
C ALA A 197 -8.22 -0.18 39.69
N GLY A 198 -9.46 0.01 39.24
CA GLY A 198 -10.53 0.69 39.96
C GLY A 198 -10.27 2.17 40.21
N GLY A 199 -9.37 2.79 39.46
CA GLY A 199 -9.02 4.20 39.56
C GLY A 199 -10.00 5.14 38.85
N ASN A 200 -9.72 6.44 38.89
CA ASN A 200 -10.48 7.44 38.14
C ASN A 200 -10.22 7.30 36.65
N VAL A 201 -11.01 6.46 35.98
CA VAL A 201 -10.86 6.15 34.54
C VAL A 201 -11.07 7.41 33.67
N ALA A 202 -11.89 8.38 34.11
CA ALA A 202 -12.14 9.61 33.38
C ALA A 202 -10.87 10.49 33.27
N ASP A 203 -10.06 10.57 34.31
CA ASP A 203 -8.78 11.30 34.25
C ASP A 203 -7.77 10.61 33.36
N VAL A 204 -7.72 9.26 33.42
CA VAL A 204 -6.86 8.47 32.52
C VAL A 204 -7.28 8.65 31.06
N LEU A 205 -8.58 8.60 30.77
CA LEU A 205 -9.11 8.84 29.40
C LEU A 205 -8.78 10.24 28.89
N THR A 206 -8.88 11.26 29.75
CA THR A 206 -8.51 12.64 29.40
C THR A 206 -7.03 12.73 29.03
N MET A 207 -6.16 12.11 29.84
CA MET A 207 -4.72 12.07 29.60
C MET A 207 -4.41 11.32 28.29
N VAL A 208 -5.02 10.16 28.06
CA VAL A 208 -4.82 9.36 26.85
C VAL A 208 -5.34 10.07 25.60
N ALA A 209 -6.49 10.76 25.70
CA ALA A 209 -7.01 11.58 24.60
C ALA A 209 -6.03 12.70 24.23
N HIS A 210 -5.50 13.41 25.23
CA HIS A 210 -4.51 14.47 25.01
C HIS A 210 -3.19 13.94 24.45
N ASP A 211 -2.65 12.84 24.99
CA ASP A 211 -1.44 12.17 24.48
C ASP A 211 -1.62 11.72 23.04
N THR A 212 -2.76 11.11 22.73
CA THR A 212 -3.10 10.68 21.37
C THR A 212 -3.19 11.85 20.38
N GLN A 213 -3.80 12.95 20.80
CA GLN A 213 -3.90 14.16 19.97
C GLN A 213 -2.52 14.78 19.74
N THR A 214 -1.69 14.88 20.78
CA THR A 214 -0.32 15.41 20.68
C THR A 214 0.54 14.54 19.77
N TYR A 215 0.43 13.21 19.89
CA TYR A 215 1.10 12.27 19.02
C TYR A 215 0.72 12.48 17.54
N GLN A 216 -0.58 12.61 17.25
CA GLN A 216 -1.06 12.87 15.88
C GLN A 216 -0.57 14.20 15.35
N GLN A 217 -0.60 15.27 16.15
CA GLN A 217 -0.08 16.58 15.76
C GLN A 217 1.40 16.52 15.42
N SER A 218 2.19 15.81 16.25
CA SER A 218 3.61 15.58 16.00
C SER A 218 3.85 14.81 14.69
N GLN A 219 3.05 13.77 14.42
CA GLN A 219 3.15 13.03 13.16
C GLN A 219 2.79 13.91 11.95
N LYS A 220 1.73 14.72 12.04
CA LYS A 220 1.34 15.66 10.97
C LYS A 220 2.42 16.73 10.74
N ALA A 221 2.97 17.29 11.81
CA ALA A 221 4.07 18.27 11.72
C ALA A 221 5.30 17.65 11.03
N ARG A 222 5.67 16.42 11.39
CA ARG A 222 6.73 15.68 10.73
C ARG A 222 6.44 15.45 9.25
N GLN A 223 5.24 15.04 8.87
CA GLN A 223 4.85 14.82 7.48
C GLN A 223 4.97 16.12 6.67
N ILE A 224 4.52 17.26 7.21
CA ILE A 224 4.64 18.57 6.56
C ILE A 224 6.11 18.95 6.36
N SER A 225 6.96 18.75 7.37
CA SER A 225 8.40 19.04 7.25
C SER A 225 9.07 18.14 6.19
N MET A 226 8.68 16.87 6.12
CA MET A 226 9.22 15.93 5.12
C MET A 226 8.72 16.22 3.69
N LEU A 227 7.56 16.86 3.52
CA LEU A 227 7.04 17.24 2.20
C LEU A 227 8.00 18.15 1.43
N THR A 228 8.75 19.01 2.13
CA THR A 228 9.77 19.87 1.52
C THR A 228 10.86 19.04 0.84
N TYR A 229 11.32 17.97 1.50
CA TYR A 229 12.34 17.07 0.92
C TYR A 229 11.78 16.28 -0.27
N VAL A 230 10.54 15.83 -0.19
CA VAL A 230 9.87 15.17 -1.33
C VAL A 230 9.80 16.12 -2.53
N THR A 231 9.46 17.39 -2.30
CA THR A 231 9.44 18.41 -3.36
C THR A 231 10.81 18.57 -4.01
N VAL A 232 11.90 18.61 -3.22
CA VAL A 232 13.26 18.68 -3.75
C VAL A 232 13.60 17.47 -4.61
N ILE A 233 13.19 16.26 -4.21
CA ILE A 233 13.41 15.03 -4.99
C ILE A 233 12.69 15.15 -6.35
N TYR A 234 11.43 15.60 -6.39
CA TYR A 234 10.71 15.80 -7.65
C TYR A 234 11.39 16.84 -8.56
N ILE A 235 11.87 17.95 -8.00
CA ILE A 235 12.59 18.97 -8.76
C ILE A 235 13.90 18.40 -9.30
N SER A 236 14.65 17.65 -8.48
CA SER A 236 15.90 16.98 -8.89
C SER A 236 15.66 16.00 -10.05
N PHE A 237 14.63 15.17 -9.92
CA PHE A 237 14.23 14.24 -10.99
C PHE A 237 13.85 14.98 -12.28
N PHE A 238 13.10 16.07 -12.19
CA PHE A 238 12.75 16.88 -13.36
C PHE A 238 13.98 17.49 -14.02
N VAL A 239 14.91 18.06 -13.26
CA VAL A 239 16.19 18.59 -13.78
C VAL A 239 17.00 17.49 -14.46
N PHE A 240 17.04 16.30 -13.86
CA PHE A 240 17.69 15.15 -14.48
C PHE A 240 17.04 14.78 -15.83
N LEU A 241 15.70 14.74 -15.90
CA LEU A 241 15.00 14.47 -17.16
C LEU A 241 15.28 15.53 -18.24
N VAL A 242 15.31 16.81 -17.86
CA VAL A 242 15.67 17.91 -18.79
C VAL A 242 17.11 17.75 -19.29
N THR A 243 18.03 17.34 -18.43
CA THR A 243 19.43 17.09 -18.81
C THR A 243 19.54 15.94 -19.80
N ILE A 244 18.87 14.81 -19.55
CA ILE A 244 18.80 13.67 -20.48
C ILE A 244 18.15 14.08 -21.81
N TYR A 245 17.08 14.88 -21.75
CA TYR A 245 16.41 15.42 -22.92
C TYR A 245 17.38 16.25 -23.78
N ILE A 246 18.10 17.22 -23.23
CA ILE A 246 19.06 18.04 -23.95
C ILE A 246 20.18 17.18 -24.54
N MET A 247 20.66 16.20 -23.78
CA MET A 247 21.71 15.30 -24.25
C MET A 247 21.24 14.45 -25.44
N ALA A 248 20.04 13.87 -25.34
CA ALA A 248 19.48 12.96 -26.35
C ALA A 248 18.96 13.70 -27.60
N ALA A 249 18.27 14.83 -27.43
CA ALA A 249 17.57 15.52 -28.52
C ALA A 249 18.43 16.59 -29.22
N VAL A 250 19.39 17.17 -28.52
CA VAL A 250 20.22 18.27 -29.08
C VAL A 250 21.65 17.82 -29.29
N PHE A 251 22.31 17.30 -28.26
CA PHE A 251 23.74 17.02 -28.32
C PHE A 251 24.10 15.81 -29.22
N LEU A 252 23.36 14.70 -29.10
CA LEU A 252 23.64 13.51 -29.89
C LEU A 252 23.50 13.72 -31.39
N PRO A 253 22.43 14.34 -31.93
CA PRO A 253 22.31 14.63 -33.36
C PRO A 253 23.43 15.54 -33.89
N GLN A 254 23.84 16.55 -33.10
CA GLN A 254 24.93 17.45 -33.48
C GLN A 254 26.28 16.71 -33.56
N MET A 255 26.56 15.78 -32.65
CA MET A 255 27.75 14.93 -32.73
C MET A 255 27.75 14.05 -33.97
N VAL A 256 26.59 13.46 -34.34
CA VAL A 256 26.44 12.63 -35.56
C VAL A 256 26.68 13.47 -36.82
N LEU A 257 26.14 14.69 -36.89
CA LEU A 257 26.35 15.60 -38.00
C LEU A 257 27.82 16.03 -38.16
N ALA A 258 28.45 16.42 -37.02
CA ALA A 258 29.85 16.79 -37.01
C ALA A 258 30.76 15.64 -37.43
N GLY A 259 30.48 14.43 -36.99
CA GLY A 259 31.23 13.24 -37.38
C GLY A 259 31.10 12.89 -38.85
N LYS A 260 29.90 13.02 -39.45
CA LYS A 260 29.69 12.86 -40.88
C LYS A 260 30.47 13.89 -41.71
N GLY A 261 30.55 15.14 -41.26
CA GLY A 261 31.33 16.20 -41.87
C GLY A 261 32.83 15.89 -41.87
N ILE A 262 33.36 15.35 -40.79
CA ILE A 262 34.79 14.96 -40.70
C ILE A 262 35.08 13.75 -41.63
N SER A 263 34.20 12.75 -41.66
CA SER A 263 34.37 11.57 -42.49
C SER A 263 34.36 11.93 -43.98
N SER A 264 33.56 12.89 -44.41
CA SER A 264 33.49 13.36 -45.82
C SER A 264 34.72 14.19 -46.21
N SER A 265 35.36 14.90 -45.30
CA SER A 265 36.55 15.68 -45.56
C SER A 265 37.83 14.82 -45.57
N THR A 266 37.85 13.69 -44.88
CA THR A 266 39.00 12.79 -44.82
C THR A 266 39.17 11.93 -46.08
N THR A 267 38.12 11.71 -46.86
CA THR A 267 38.24 11.01 -48.16
C THR A 267 38.98 11.83 -49.25
N LEU A 268 39.16 13.14 -49.05
CA LEU A 268 39.93 14.01 -49.95
C LEU A 268 41.42 14.13 -49.60
N SER A 269 41.87 13.55 -48.49
CA SER A 269 43.28 13.66 -48.01
C SER A 269 43.96 12.31 -47.88
N SER A 270 43.93 11.50 -48.95
CA SER A 270 44.62 10.18 -48.98
C SER A 270 46.12 10.27 -49.32
N ALA A 271 46.81 11.30 -48.82
CA ALA A 271 48.25 11.39 -48.94
C ALA A 271 48.85 11.92 -47.63
N GLY A 272 49.09 11.03 -46.68
CA GLY A 272 49.88 11.32 -45.47
C GLY A 272 49.21 10.89 -44.18
N GLY A 273 49.67 9.77 -43.65
CA GLY A 273 49.46 9.15 -42.35
C GLY A 273 48.81 9.96 -41.22
N SER A 274 47.53 10.15 -41.26
CA SER A 274 46.77 10.64 -40.10
C SER A 274 45.82 9.52 -39.65
N SER A 275 45.92 9.15 -38.38
CA SER A 275 45.03 8.24 -37.69
C SER A 275 43.61 8.73 -37.89
N ALA A 276 42.87 8.12 -38.81
CA ALA A 276 41.46 8.40 -39.02
C ALA A 276 40.79 8.14 -37.68
N VAL A 277 40.28 9.19 -37.05
CA VAL A 277 39.39 9.08 -35.88
C VAL A 277 38.11 8.43 -36.40
N ASN A 278 38.05 7.11 -36.41
CA ASN A 278 36.86 6.33 -36.69
C ASN A 278 35.87 6.61 -35.54
N LEU A 279 35.10 7.69 -35.64
CA LEU A 279 33.92 7.92 -34.80
C LEU A 279 32.92 6.81 -35.10
N GLN A 280 32.91 5.84 -34.21
CA GLN A 280 32.07 4.64 -34.31
C GLN A 280 30.62 5.05 -34.00
N PHE A 281 29.84 5.48 -35.00
CA PHE A 281 28.44 5.88 -34.87
C PHE A 281 27.52 4.72 -34.45
N SER A 282 28.03 3.49 -34.39
CA SER A 282 27.35 2.33 -33.80
C SER A 282 27.08 2.45 -32.31
N VAL A 283 27.69 3.45 -31.63
CA VAL A 283 27.51 3.68 -30.19
C VAL A 283 26.22 4.46 -29.86
N VAL A 284 25.62 5.18 -30.81
CA VAL A 284 24.43 6.02 -30.58
C VAL A 284 23.25 5.23 -30.04
N PRO A 285 22.87 4.06 -30.58
CA PRO A 285 21.79 3.25 -30.00
C PRO A 285 22.08 2.77 -28.58
N GLN A 286 23.36 2.49 -28.27
CA GLN A 286 23.78 2.07 -26.93
C GLN A 286 23.66 3.21 -25.92
N LEU A 287 23.89 4.46 -26.33
CA LEU A 287 23.69 5.63 -25.49
C LEU A 287 22.23 5.87 -25.14
N PHE A 288 21.30 5.70 -26.12
CA PHE A 288 19.86 5.75 -25.84
C PHE A 288 19.42 4.68 -24.84
N LEU A 289 19.93 3.46 -24.98
CA LEU A 289 19.70 2.38 -24.04
C LEU A 289 20.21 2.77 -22.65
N ALA A 290 21.43 3.30 -22.56
CA ALA A 290 22.00 3.74 -21.29
C ALA A 290 21.17 4.85 -20.63
N PHE A 291 20.68 5.83 -21.40
CA PHE A 291 19.81 6.89 -20.89
C PHE A 291 18.48 6.33 -20.37
N MET A 292 17.87 5.40 -21.10
CA MET A 292 16.62 4.77 -20.67
C MET A 292 16.80 3.98 -19.37
N VAL A 293 17.88 3.21 -19.25
CA VAL A 293 18.23 2.49 -18.02
C VAL A 293 18.48 3.47 -16.88
N ALA A 294 19.22 4.55 -17.13
CA ALA A 294 19.48 5.59 -16.13
C ALA A 294 18.17 6.22 -15.61
N VAL A 295 17.22 6.54 -16.52
CA VAL A 295 15.89 7.08 -16.15
C VAL A 295 15.11 6.08 -15.29
N ILE A 296 15.11 4.80 -15.64
CA ILE A 296 14.42 3.75 -14.86
C ILE A 296 15.00 3.65 -13.45
N VAL A 297 16.32 3.55 -13.33
CA VAL A 297 17.00 3.42 -12.04
C VAL A 297 16.77 4.66 -11.18
N HIS A 298 16.86 5.85 -11.78
CA HIS A 298 16.66 7.12 -11.07
C HIS A 298 15.20 7.27 -10.60
N ALA A 299 14.22 6.97 -11.49
CA ALA A 299 12.80 7.03 -11.16
C ALA A 299 12.42 6.07 -10.01
N LEU A 300 12.96 4.85 -10.01
CA LEU A 300 12.72 3.88 -8.95
C LEU A 300 13.39 4.32 -7.64
N GLY A 301 14.64 4.75 -7.68
CA GLY A 301 15.40 5.20 -6.52
C GLY A 301 14.76 6.41 -5.84
N ASP A 302 14.52 7.46 -6.61
CA ASP A 302 13.93 8.72 -6.12
C ASP A 302 12.49 8.52 -5.64
N GLY A 303 11.70 7.71 -6.37
CA GLY A 303 10.33 7.41 -5.99
C GLY A 303 10.24 6.68 -4.65
N VAL A 304 11.05 5.65 -4.45
CA VAL A 304 11.13 4.93 -3.17
C VAL A 304 11.61 5.86 -2.06
N MET A 305 12.64 6.66 -2.31
CA MET A 305 13.17 7.63 -1.35
C MET A 305 12.12 8.65 -0.93
N ALA A 306 11.36 9.21 -1.90
CA ALA A 306 10.28 10.17 -1.64
C ALA A 306 9.23 9.61 -0.69
N GLY A 307 8.76 8.39 -0.92
CA GLY A 307 7.74 7.76 -0.06
C GLY A 307 8.26 7.40 1.32
N VAL A 308 9.50 6.90 1.43
CA VAL A 308 10.11 6.59 2.73
C VAL A 308 10.32 7.86 3.56
N LEU A 309 10.74 8.96 2.94
CA LEU A 309 10.87 10.25 3.64
C LEU A 309 9.52 10.77 4.12
N GLN A 310 8.48 10.69 3.29
CA GLN A 310 7.16 11.21 3.60
C GLN A 310 6.48 10.47 4.74
N SER A 311 6.47 9.12 4.70
CA SER A 311 5.65 8.29 5.58
C SER A 311 6.43 7.34 6.48
N GLY A 312 7.72 7.15 6.20
CA GLY A 312 8.54 6.12 6.83
C GLY A 312 8.23 4.70 6.34
N LYS A 313 7.43 4.53 5.27
CA LYS A 313 6.97 3.23 4.78
C LYS A 313 7.31 3.07 3.30
N LEU A 314 7.94 1.94 2.95
CA LEU A 314 8.30 1.60 1.57
C LEU A 314 7.07 1.53 0.63
N ALA A 315 5.91 1.12 1.16
CA ALA A 315 4.70 0.94 0.37
C ALA A 315 4.20 2.25 -0.30
N GLU A 316 4.36 3.40 0.36
CA GLU A 316 4.03 4.70 -0.24
C GLU A 316 5.06 5.12 -1.29
N GLY A 317 6.32 4.69 -1.14
CA GLY A 317 7.37 4.93 -2.13
C GLY A 317 7.07 4.33 -3.49
N PHE A 318 6.43 3.19 -3.53
CA PHE A 318 6.05 2.55 -4.79
C PHE A 318 5.06 3.39 -5.61
N GLN A 319 4.16 4.14 -4.97
CA GLN A 319 3.27 5.05 -5.67
C GLN A 319 4.04 6.20 -6.35
N HIS A 320 5.00 6.79 -5.65
CA HIS A 320 5.85 7.85 -6.20
C HIS A 320 6.76 7.31 -7.32
N ALA A 321 7.33 6.11 -7.13
CA ALA A 321 8.18 5.46 -8.14
C ALA A 321 7.42 5.21 -9.45
N VAL A 322 6.16 4.75 -9.38
CA VAL A 322 5.31 4.55 -10.56
C VAL A 322 5.04 5.86 -11.29
N ILE A 323 4.73 6.94 -10.55
CA ILE A 323 4.48 8.27 -11.15
C ILE A 323 5.73 8.77 -11.89
N MET A 324 6.91 8.70 -11.25
CA MET A 324 8.18 9.12 -11.84
C MET A 324 8.58 8.24 -13.03
N LEU A 325 8.36 6.92 -12.93
CA LEU A 325 8.70 5.99 -14.00
C LEU A 325 7.85 6.24 -15.26
N ILE A 326 6.54 6.46 -15.08
CA ILE A 326 5.63 6.81 -16.19
C ILE A 326 6.04 8.15 -16.81
N ALA A 327 6.35 9.16 -16.01
CA ALA A 327 6.77 10.47 -16.50
C ALA A 327 8.08 10.38 -17.28
N GLY A 328 9.07 9.65 -16.76
CA GLY A 328 10.36 9.43 -17.43
C GLY A 328 10.21 8.66 -18.74
N TRP A 329 9.44 7.57 -18.73
CA TRP A 329 9.15 6.79 -19.92
C TRP A 329 8.42 7.61 -21.00
N MET A 330 7.42 8.41 -20.60
CA MET A 330 6.66 9.25 -21.52
C MET A 330 7.57 10.27 -22.22
N ILE A 331 8.47 10.93 -21.49
CA ILE A 331 9.41 11.90 -22.05
C ILE A 331 10.36 11.20 -23.04
N MET A 332 10.95 10.09 -22.65
CA MET A 332 11.88 9.35 -23.50
C MET A 332 11.19 8.79 -24.77
N ARG A 333 9.93 8.41 -24.66
CA ARG A 333 9.20 7.76 -25.77
C ARG A 333 8.58 8.73 -26.76
N PHE A 334 8.01 9.84 -26.30
CA PHE A 334 7.21 10.74 -27.14
C PHE A 334 7.91 12.05 -27.47
N VAL A 335 8.70 12.60 -26.53
CA VAL A 335 9.31 13.92 -26.71
C VAL A 335 10.63 13.82 -27.46
N VAL A 336 11.49 12.88 -27.12
CA VAL A 336 12.81 12.74 -27.74
C VAL A 336 12.71 12.36 -29.25
N PRO A 337 11.90 11.38 -29.66
CA PRO A 337 11.77 11.04 -31.08
C PRO A 337 11.11 12.14 -31.93
N SER A 338 10.13 12.87 -31.40
CA SER A 338 9.38 13.91 -32.14
C SER A 338 10.24 15.11 -32.57
N LEU A 339 11.43 15.26 -31.99
CA LEU A 339 12.37 16.33 -32.35
C LEU A 339 13.42 15.90 -33.36
N ASN A 340 13.53 14.59 -33.65
CA ASN A 340 14.45 14.04 -34.64
C ASN A 340 13.76 13.71 -35.96
N SER A 341 12.44 13.90 -36.07
CA SER A 341 11.65 13.79 -37.29
C SER A 341 11.55 15.15 -38.02
#